data_c92813f472e75861a94c18b123b32f1b
#
_entry.id   c92813f472e75861a94c18b123b32f1b
#
_cell.length_a   1.000
_cell.length_b   1.000
_cell.length_c   1.000
_cell.angle_alpha   90.00
_cell.angle_beta   90.00
_cell.angle_gamma   90.00
#
_symmetry.space_group_name_H-M   'P 1'
#
loop_
_entity.id
_entity.type
_entity.pdbx_description
1 polymer ?
#
loop_
_entity_poly.entity_id
_entity_poly.type
_entity_poly.pdbx_seq_one_letter_code
_entity_poly.pdbx_strand_id
1 'polypeptide(L)'
;MKHLRNTTRVLATVVTAMILLSSLQGIVSAQSDLDPVVILYDESHGQLFAHDDENIGLKLVLDLVNASTKYILRINENDDLTESILNDVDVLIIAAPNDNSPFSETEAASISEMLANGSSLFVSGNPAISDNSTYWSEVLMQDMGDNQAINSFLDAINVTGVRFSYNVTPLEDVYGDIMFDLENPVFNETYSWMIQLDSSTWDANHPIFRNINEIYTMTSTLKPIDLASSIATGYENSFAQFKVSYTTWGNTSFPNMTLADFEQDQLSYSAINGTYPSWLSAFEFGESRIVISGSTLMFTGRNLDHPDTDLKWFYMGDNSRLFMNIMDWLSENFLTPPSAIIPLAILSTIVLAVGVVFYLFKKLR
;
A
#
# COMPACT_ATOMS: atom_id res chain seq x y z
N MET A 1 6.32 57.12 42.15
CA MET A 1 5.74 55.76 42.10
C MET A 1 4.90 55.45 40.86
N LYS A 2 4.02 56.33 40.37
CA LYS A 2 3.22 56.06 39.17
C LYS A 2 4.05 55.84 37.89
N HIS A 3 5.14 56.56 37.67
CA HIS A 3 6.01 56.43 36.49
C HIS A 3 6.73 55.06 36.45
N LEU A 4 7.23 54.53 37.56
CA LEU A 4 7.92 53.26 37.64
C LEU A 4 6.96 52.09 37.30
N ARG A 5 5.70 52.21 37.70
CA ARG A 5 4.69 51.19 37.48
C ARG A 5 4.25 51.04 36.01
N ASN A 6 4.30 52.15 35.26
CA ASN A 6 4.01 52.14 33.81
C ASN A 6 5.18 51.60 33.00
N THR A 7 6.42 51.91 33.35
CA THR A 7 7.62 51.41 32.66
C THR A 7 7.74 49.88 32.81
N THR A 8 7.43 49.34 34.00
CA THR A 8 7.46 47.87 34.22
C THR A 8 6.38 47.13 33.43
N ARG A 9 5.20 47.75 33.28
CA ARG A 9 4.13 47.15 32.45
C ARG A 9 4.47 47.11 30.98
N VAL A 10 5.02 48.20 30.45
CA VAL A 10 5.48 48.30 29.06
C VAL A 10 6.60 47.28 28.78
N LEU A 11 7.58 47.19 29.68
CA LEU A 11 8.67 46.21 29.53
C LEU A 11 8.18 44.75 29.55
N ALA A 12 7.25 44.42 30.45
CA ALA A 12 6.67 43.09 30.52
C ALA A 12 5.90 42.74 29.23
N THR A 13 5.13 43.67 28.68
CA THR A 13 4.39 43.46 27.41
C THR A 13 5.32 43.26 26.23
N VAL A 14 6.40 44.04 26.14
CA VAL A 14 7.40 43.92 25.06
C VAL A 14 8.14 42.60 25.14
N VAL A 15 8.55 42.16 26.32
CA VAL A 15 9.21 40.84 26.51
C VAL A 15 8.27 39.70 26.17
N THR A 16 7.02 39.78 26.57
CA THR A 16 6.00 38.74 26.21
C THR A 16 5.76 38.70 24.71
N ALA A 17 5.68 39.88 24.06
CA ALA A 17 5.50 39.93 22.60
C ALA A 17 6.73 39.39 21.84
N MET A 18 7.96 39.65 22.31
CA MET A 18 9.19 39.09 21.73
C MET A 18 9.25 37.54 21.86
N ILE A 19 8.83 37.01 23.01
CA ILE A 19 8.79 35.56 23.23
C ILE A 19 7.75 34.90 22.30
N LEU A 20 6.57 35.52 22.13
CA LEU A 20 5.55 35.04 21.22
C LEU A 20 5.99 35.09 19.75
N LEU A 21 6.67 36.17 19.36
CA LEU A 21 7.21 36.34 18.01
C LEU A 21 8.33 35.32 17.72
N SER A 22 9.23 35.07 18.66
CA SER A 22 10.29 34.06 18.48
C SER A 22 9.76 32.63 18.43
N SER A 23 8.67 32.31 19.16
CA SER A 23 8.02 31.00 19.09
C SER A 23 7.27 30.79 17.77
N LEU A 24 6.67 31.83 17.19
CA LEU A 24 6.04 31.80 15.88
C LEU A 24 7.06 31.60 14.74
N GLN A 25 8.23 32.20 14.83
CA GLN A 25 9.30 31.98 13.84
C GLN A 25 9.86 30.55 13.87
N GLY A 26 9.95 29.93 15.05
CA GLY A 26 10.35 28.53 15.18
C GLY A 26 9.34 27.53 14.55
N ILE A 27 8.05 27.85 14.60
CA ILE A 27 6.99 27.02 14.00
C ILE A 27 7.00 27.15 12.46
N VAL A 28 7.25 28.33 11.94
CA VAL A 28 7.26 28.57 10.48
C VAL A 28 8.50 27.97 9.82
N SER A 29 9.65 27.93 10.50
CA SER A 29 10.85 27.31 9.92
C SER A 29 10.87 25.79 10.02
N ALA A 30 10.10 25.17 10.92
CA ALA A 30 10.01 23.71 11.02
C ALA A 30 9.14 23.06 9.92
N GLN A 31 8.40 23.87 9.15
CA GLN A 31 7.50 23.37 8.10
C GLN A 31 8.14 23.41 6.70
N SER A 32 9.37 23.87 6.57
CA SER A 32 10.00 24.12 5.26
C SER A 32 11.09 23.13 4.81
N ASP A 33 11.45 22.15 5.63
CA ASP A 33 12.58 21.24 5.33
C ASP A 33 12.24 19.76 5.60
N LEU A 34 11.07 19.29 5.12
CA LEU A 34 10.88 17.85 4.95
C LEU A 34 11.45 17.50 3.59
N ASP A 35 12.46 16.68 3.55
CA ASP A 35 12.95 16.11 2.31
C ASP A 35 11.83 15.30 1.67
N PRO A 36 11.67 15.37 0.34
CA PRO A 36 10.70 14.53 -0.35
C PRO A 36 11.00 13.06 -0.10
N VAL A 37 9.95 12.26 0.10
CA VAL A 37 10.07 10.81 0.26
C VAL A 37 10.51 10.17 -1.04
N VAL A 38 11.54 9.36 -0.99
CA VAL A 38 12.07 8.65 -2.15
C VAL A 38 11.34 7.32 -2.31
N ILE A 39 10.60 7.18 -3.41
CA ILE A 39 9.89 5.97 -3.79
C ILE A 39 10.64 5.32 -4.94
N LEU A 40 11.03 4.05 -4.77
CA LEU A 40 11.66 3.24 -5.80
C LEU A 40 10.65 2.20 -6.32
N TYR A 41 10.34 2.24 -7.61
CA TYR A 41 9.66 1.16 -8.31
C TYR A 41 10.70 0.23 -8.93
N ASP A 42 10.67 -1.04 -8.51
CA ASP A 42 11.54 -2.06 -9.07
C ASP A 42 10.89 -2.74 -10.27
N GLU A 43 11.64 -2.83 -11.37
CA GLU A 43 11.25 -3.48 -12.62
C GLU A 43 12.33 -4.47 -13.11
N SER A 44 13.34 -4.73 -12.26
CA SER A 44 14.49 -5.61 -12.64
C SER A 44 14.15 -7.11 -12.52
N HIS A 45 13.05 -7.47 -11.85
CA HIS A 45 12.65 -8.85 -11.61
C HIS A 45 11.56 -9.35 -12.57
N GLY A 46 11.60 -8.87 -13.81
CA GLY A 46 10.71 -9.33 -14.87
C GLY A 46 9.23 -9.02 -14.63
N GLN A 47 8.95 -7.94 -13.92
CA GLN A 47 7.61 -7.50 -13.63
C GLN A 47 6.77 -7.37 -14.89
N LEU A 48 5.53 -7.81 -14.80
CA LEU A 48 4.61 -7.81 -15.92
C LEU A 48 4.15 -6.41 -16.34
N PHE A 49 4.17 -5.45 -15.41
CA PHE A 49 3.58 -4.13 -15.59
C PHE A 49 4.65 -3.05 -15.64
N ALA A 50 5.00 -2.61 -16.86
CA ALA A 50 6.02 -1.60 -17.05
C ALA A 50 5.62 -0.22 -16.51
N HIS A 51 6.62 0.52 -16.01
CA HIS A 51 6.45 1.85 -15.44
C HIS A 51 6.00 2.90 -16.46
N ASP A 52 6.35 2.71 -17.74
CA ASP A 52 6.11 3.66 -18.83
C ASP A 52 4.94 3.27 -19.75
N ASP A 53 4.33 2.10 -19.53
CA ASP A 53 3.17 1.66 -20.32
C ASP A 53 1.85 2.19 -19.74
N GLU A 54 1.20 3.07 -20.49
CA GLU A 54 -0.11 3.65 -20.13
C GLU A 54 -1.27 2.67 -20.35
N ASN A 55 -1.10 1.66 -21.19
CA ASN A 55 -2.22 0.80 -21.61
C ASN A 55 -2.34 -0.48 -20.79
N ILE A 56 -1.22 -1.05 -20.39
CA ILE A 56 -1.22 -2.27 -19.57
C ILE A 56 -0.39 -2.13 -18.30
N GLY A 57 0.50 -1.14 -18.22
CA GLY A 57 1.44 -0.94 -17.12
C GLY A 57 0.91 -0.06 -15.99
N LEU A 58 1.84 0.36 -15.14
CA LEU A 58 1.59 1.20 -13.97
C LEU A 58 1.81 2.69 -14.20
N LYS A 59 2.06 3.11 -15.44
CA LYS A 59 2.38 4.51 -15.75
C LYS A 59 1.42 5.51 -15.11
N LEU A 60 0.11 5.24 -15.18
CA LEU A 60 -0.89 6.18 -14.68
C LEU A 60 -0.79 6.44 -13.17
N VAL A 61 -0.59 5.41 -12.35
CA VAL A 61 -0.42 5.60 -10.90
C VAL A 61 0.95 6.16 -10.55
N LEU A 62 2.00 5.76 -11.26
CA LEU A 62 3.35 6.29 -11.06
C LEU A 62 3.47 7.76 -11.47
N ASP A 63 2.75 8.18 -12.52
CA ASP A 63 2.61 9.59 -12.88
C ASP A 63 1.93 10.41 -11.77
N LEU A 64 0.94 9.86 -11.05
CA LEU A 64 0.34 10.54 -9.89
C LEU A 64 1.35 10.70 -8.74
N VAL A 65 2.16 9.68 -8.47
CA VAL A 65 3.25 9.76 -7.49
C VAL A 65 4.23 10.86 -7.89
N ASN A 66 4.69 10.84 -9.14
CA ASN A 66 5.65 11.81 -9.66
C ASN A 66 5.10 13.24 -9.75
N ALA A 67 3.80 13.41 -9.89
CA ALA A 67 3.15 14.73 -9.88
C ALA A 67 3.01 15.32 -8.47
N SER A 68 3.19 14.51 -7.43
CA SER A 68 3.11 14.98 -6.04
C SER A 68 4.43 15.63 -5.62
N THR A 69 4.36 16.79 -4.98
CA THR A 69 5.54 17.44 -4.40
C THR A 69 6.08 16.74 -3.15
N LYS A 70 5.39 15.74 -2.65
CA LYS A 70 5.79 14.93 -1.48
C LYS A 70 6.84 13.88 -1.85
N TYR A 71 6.90 13.46 -3.12
CA TYR A 71 7.60 12.26 -3.54
C TYR A 71 8.64 12.54 -4.61
N ILE A 72 9.71 11.76 -4.59
CA ILE A 72 10.65 11.58 -5.70
C ILE A 72 10.52 10.13 -6.15
N LEU A 73 10.01 9.93 -7.36
CA LEU A 73 9.91 8.61 -7.96
C LEU A 73 11.21 8.26 -8.68
N ARG A 74 11.73 7.08 -8.39
CA ARG A 74 12.84 6.44 -9.10
C ARG A 74 12.38 5.11 -9.70
N ILE A 75 12.97 4.73 -10.81
CA ILE A 75 12.71 3.45 -11.47
C ILE A 75 14.02 2.67 -11.52
N ASN A 76 13.96 1.40 -11.10
CA ASN A 76 15.06 0.44 -11.28
C ASN A 76 14.65 -0.56 -12.34
N GLU A 77 15.20 -0.42 -13.54
CA GLU A 77 14.84 -1.27 -14.68
C GLU A 77 15.68 -2.55 -14.77
N ASN A 78 16.96 -2.50 -14.38
CA ASN A 78 17.91 -3.55 -14.73
C ASN A 78 18.95 -3.85 -13.65
N ASP A 79 19.09 -3.03 -12.64
CA ASP A 79 20.15 -3.20 -11.65
C ASP A 79 19.67 -4.09 -10.48
N ASP A 80 20.58 -4.91 -9.94
CA ASP A 80 20.33 -5.64 -8.71
C ASP A 80 20.01 -4.66 -7.56
N LEU A 81 19.07 -5.02 -6.68
CA LEU A 81 18.68 -4.22 -5.51
C LEU A 81 19.74 -4.27 -4.40
N THR A 82 20.87 -3.64 -4.68
CA THR A 82 22.00 -3.56 -3.74
C THR A 82 21.81 -2.47 -2.69
N GLU A 83 22.61 -2.52 -1.61
CA GLU A 83 22.67 -1.47 -0.59
C GLU A 83 22.84 -0.06 -1.21
N SER A 84 23.64 0.07 -2.27
CA SER A 84 23.87 1.37 -2.92
C SER A 84 22.63 1.91 -3.67
N ILE A 85 21.78 1.04 -4.18
CA ILE A 85 20.53 1.42 -4.84
C ILE A 85 19.47 1.78 -3.78
N LEU A 86 19.47 1.07 -2.66
CA LEU A 86 18.46 1.18 -1.60
C LEU A 86 18.79 2.20 -0.50
N ASN A 87 20.01 2.72 -0.46
CA ASN A 87 20.54 3.52 0.67
C ASN A 87 19.70 4.75 1.06
N ASP A 88 19.01 5.35 0.11
CA ASP A 88 18.19 6.53 0.33
C ASP A 88 16.74 6.32 -0.14
N VAL A 89 16.30 5.07 -0.19
CA VAL A 89 14.94 4.69 -0.55
C VAL A 89 14.09 4.60 0.72
N ASP A 90 13.01 5.37 0.76
CA ASP A 90 12.06 5.38 1.86
C ASP A 90 10.94 4.36 1.66
N VAL A 91 10.51 4.16 0.39
CA VAL A 91 9.47 3.19 0.03
C VAL A 91 9.91 2.40 -1.21
N LEU A 92 9.95 1.09 -1.09
CA LEU A 92 10.18 0.17 -2.22
C LEU A 92 8.86 -0.40 -2.70
N ILE A 93 8.63 -0.37 -4.02
CA ILE A 93 7.46 -0.98 -4.68
C ILE A 93 7.92 -2.16 -5.50
N ILE A 94 7.38 -3.34 -5.22
CA ILE A 94 7.56 -4.59 -5.97
C ILE A 94 6.17 -5.05 -6.43
N ALA A 95 5.92 -4.97 -7.74
CA ALA A 95 4.63 -5.28 -8.31
C ALA A 95 4.71 -6.42 -9.30
N ALA A 96 4.08 -7.55 -8.97
CA ALA A 96 3.98 -8.74 -9.81
C ALA A 96 5.35 -9.21 -10.38
N PRO A 97 6.35 -9.50 -9.54
CA PRO A 97 7.63 -10.04 -9.99
C PRO A 97 7.44 -11.42 -10.63
N ASN A 98 8.36 -11.81 -11.48
CA ASN A 98 8.34 -13.08 -12.19
C ASN A 98 9.26 -14.10 -11.52
N ASP A 99 8.88 -15.38 -11.48
CA ASP A 99 9.67 -16.46 -10.91
C ASP A 99 10.92 -16.80 -11.75
N ASN A 100 10.94 -16.42 -13.02
CA ASN A 100 12.12 -16.56 -13.88
C ASN A 100 13.24 -15.56 -13.55
N SER A 101 12.96 -14.57 -12.74
CA SER A 101 13.93 -13.56 -12.27
C SER A 101 13.85 -13.43 -10.74
N PRO A 102 14.19 -14.50 -9.99
CA PRO A 102 14.05 -14.52 -8.54
C PRO A 102 15.03 -13.54 -7.87
N PHE A 103 14.62 -13.00 -6.74
CA PHE A 103 15.51 -12.20 -5.88
C PHE A 103 16.67 -13.06 -5.37
N SER A 104 17.89 -12.56 -5.52
CA SER A 104 19.08 -13.19 -4.99
C SER A 104 19.16 -13.07 -3.45
N GLU A 105 19.98 -13.91 -2.80
CA GLU A 105 20.25 -13.81 -1.36
C GLU A 105 20.85 -12.44 -0.99
N THR A 106 21.64 -11.84 -1.89
CA THR A 106 22.26 -10.53 -1.66
C THR A 106 21.20 -9.41 -1.68
N GLU A 107 20.28 -9.45 -2.63
CA GLU A 107 19.19 -8.49 -2.72
C GLU A 107 18.24 -8.63 -1.52
N ALA A 108 17.86 -9.85 -1.16
CA ALA A 108 17.06 -10.11 0.03
C ALA A 108 17.72 -9.56 1.31
N ALA A 109 19.05 -9.69 1.44
CA ALA A 109 19.79 -9.12 2.55
C ALA A 109 19.76 -7.58 2.54
N SER A 110 19.99 -6.96 1.39
CA SER A 110 19.95 -5.49 1.24
C SER A 110 18.55 -4.93 1.54
N ILE A 111 17.48 -5.59 1.07
CA ILE A 111 16.10 -5.20 1.36
C ILE A 111 15.78 -5.38 2.84
N SER A 112 16.24 -6.49 3.46
CA SER A 112 16.06 -6.72 4.90
C SER A 112 16.73 -5.62 5.73
N GLU A 113 17.91 -5.16 5.32
CA GLU A 113 18.63 -4.06 5.97
C GLU A 113 17.89 -2.72 5.77
N MET A 114 17.40 -2.44 4.55
CA MET A 114 16.55 -1.29 4.24
C MET A 114 15.32 -1.25 5.18
N LEU A 115 14.63 -2.38 5.34
CA LEU A 115 13.50 -2.49 6.27
C LEU A 115 13.93 -2.31 7.72
N ALA A 116 15.05 -2.89 8.15
CA ALA A 116 15.56 -2.72 9.51
C ALA A 116 15.91 -1.25 9.83
N ASN A 117 16.21 -0.45 8.81
CA ASN A 117 16.47 0.98 8.91
C ASN A 117 15.19 1.86 8.86
N GLY A 118 14.00 1.23 8.80
CA GLY A 118 12.71 1.92 8.89
C GLY A 118 12.06 2.27 7.55
N SER A 119 12.68 1.93 6.40
CA SER A 119 12.06 2.10 5.08
C SER A 119 10.87 1.15 4.91
N SER A 120 9.93 1.49 4.06
CA SER A 120 8.67 0.78 3.90
C SER A 120 8.60 -0.02 2.60
N LEU A 121 7.68 -0.99 2.53
CA LEU A 121 7.56 -1.90 1.41
C LEU A 121 6.10 -2.03 0.94
N PHE A 122 5.88 -1.88 -0.36
CA PHE A 122 4.64 -2.27 -1.04
C PHE A 122 4.91 -3.44 -1.96
N VAL A 123 4.20 -4.55 -1.73
CA VAL A 123 4.23 -5.73 -2.60
C VAL A 123 2.84 -6.00 -3.13
N SER A 124 2.71 -6.23 -4.43
CA SER A 124 1.44 -6.61 -5.02
C SER A 124 1.60 -7.81 -5.95
N GLY A 125 0.66 -8.73 -5.84
CA GLY A 125 0.53 -9.89 -6.72
C GLY A 125 -0.65 -9.73 -7.67
N ASN A 126 -1.02 -10.82 -8.32
CA ASN A 126 -2.18 -10.86 -9.20
C ASN A 126 -2.92 -12.19 -9.10
N PRO A 127 -4.19 -12.21 -9.49
CA PRO A 127 -4.92 -13.46 -9.63
C PRO A 127 -4.35 -14.28 -10.81
N ALA A 128 -4.33 -15.59 -10.67
CA ALA A 128 -4.06 -16.48 -11.78
C ALA A 128 -5.33 -16.63 -12.64
N ILE A 129 -5.24 -16.30 -13.91
CA ILE A 129 -6.34 -16.41 -14.86
C ILE A 129 -5.99 -17.50 -15.87
N SER A 130 -6.99 -18.31 -16.22
CA SER A 130 -6.79 -19.36 -17.22
C SER A 130 -6.45 -18.75 -18.59
N ASP A 131 -5.43 -19.29 -19.22
CA ASP A 131 -5.04 -19.03 -20.61
C ASP A 131 -6.16 -19.32 -21.62
N ASN A 132 -7.18 -20.11 -21.24
CA ASN A 132 -8.38 -20.35 -22.03
C ASN A 132 -9.56 -19.43 -21.67
N SER A 133 -9.35 -18.45 -20.80
CA SER A 133 -10.38 -17.47 -20.52
C SER A 133 -10.63 -16.61 -21.77
N THR A 134 -11.88 -16.56 -22.21
CA THR A 134 -12.29 -15.66 -23.30
C THR A 134 -12.22 -14.18 -22.88
N TYR A 135 -12.09 -13.93 -21.58
CA TYR A 135 -11.89 -12.62 -21.01
C TYR A 135 -10.50 -12.04 -21.34
N TRP A 136 -9.48 -12.90 -21.42
CA TRP A 136 -8.12 -12.54 -21.75
C TRP A 136 -7.74 -13.09 -23.10
N SER A 137 -8.02 -12.34 -24.15
CA SER A 137 -7.66 -12.72 -25.52
C SER A 137 -6.17 -12.52 -25.84
N GLU A 138 -5.45 -11.81 -24.97
CA GLU A 138 -4.06 -11.45 -25.19
C GLU A 138 -3.10 -12.40 -24.47
N VAL A 139 -2.14 -12.93 -25.22
CA VAL A 139 -1.13 -13.90 -24.75
C VAL A 139 -0.32 -13.38 -23.54
N LEU A 140 -0.07 -12.06 -23.49
CA LEU A 140 0.71 -11.42 -22.43
C LEU A 140 0.04 -11.43 -21.03
N MET A 141 -1.22 -11.84 -20.96
CA MET A 141 -1.96 -11.86 -19.70
C MET A 141 -2.27 -13.27 -19.23
N GLN A 142 -1.74 -14.24 -19.91
CA GLN A 142 -1.75 -15.61 -19.45
C GLN A 142 -0.80 -15.69 -18.27
N ASP A 143 -1.29 -16.21 -17.16
CA ASP A 143 -0.51 -16.43 -15.96
C ASP A 143 0.08 -15.15 -15.32
N MET A 144 -0.80 -14.27 -14.85
CA MET A 144 -0.40 -13.05 -14.14
C MET A 144 0.04 -13.27 -12.69
N GLY A 145 -0.03 -14.49 -12.19
CA GLY A 145 0.02 -14.72 -10.76
C GLY A 145 1.26 -15.45 -10.26
N ASP A 146 2.48 -14.92 -10.47
CA ASP A 146 3.70 -15.46 -9.84
C ASP A 146 3.74 -15.23 -8.32
N ASN A 147 2.63 -15.58 -7.66
CA ASN A 147 2.49 -15.42 -6.21
C ASN A 147 3.48 -16.29 -5.42
N GLN A 148 4.02 -17.34 -6.04
CA GLN A 148 5.11 -18.12 -5.47
C GLN A 148 6.39 -17.31 -5.40
N ALA A 149 6.74 -16.53 -6.42
CA ALA A 149 7.90 -15.66 -6.42
C ALA A 149 7.81 -14.65 -5.27
N ILE A 150 6.63 -14.07 -5.06
CA ILE A 150 6.39 -13.14 -3.94
C ILE A 150 6.54 -13.86 -2.60
N ASN A 151 5.96 -15.05 -2.44
CA ASN A 151 6.10 -15.80 -1.18
C ASN A 151 7.55 -16.16 -0.88
N SER A 152 8.31 -16.58 -1.90
CA SER A 152 9.74 -16.87 -1.78
C SER A 152 10.55 -15.64 -1.39
N PHE A 153 10.22 -14.50 -1.98
CA PHE A 153 10.80 -13.20 -1.63
C PHE A 153 10.48 -12.82 -0.17
N LEU A 154 9.21 -12.89 0.25
CA LEU A 154 8.80 -12.58 1.63
C LEU A 154 9.48 -13.50 2.66
N ASP A 155 9.70 -14.78 2.31
CA ASP A 155 10.45 -15.72 3.14
C ASP A 155 11.93 -15.30 3.25
N ALA A 156 12.55 -14.93 2.14
CA ALA A 156 13.96 -14.53 2.09
C ALA A 156 14.24 -13.25 2.92
N ILE A 157 13.29 -12.31 2.96
CA ILE A 157 13.38 -11.09 3.78
C ILE A 157 12.80 -11.23 5.20
N ASN A 158 12.42 -12.45 5.62
CA ASN A 158 11.83 -12.77 6.92
C ASN A 158 10.52 -12.02 7.26
N VAL A 159 9.76 -11.62 6.28
CA VAL A 159 8.42 -11.07 6.49
C VAL A 159 7.43 -12.21 6.67
N THR A 160 6.84 -12.35 7.85
CA THR A 160 6.03 -13.52 8.24
C THR A 160 4.53 -13.26 8.35
N GLY A 161 4.08 -12.02 8.14
CA GLY A 161 2.69 -11.62 8.43
C GLY A 161 1.63 -12.18 7.48
N VAL A 162 1.97 -12.40 6.22
CA VAL A 162 1.02 -12.74 5.14
C VAL A 162 1.70 -13.59 4.08
N ARG A 163 0.92 -14.47 3.46
CA ARG A 163 1.32 -15.21 2.25
C ARG A 163 0.20 -15.18 1.22
N PHE A 164 0.57 -15.22 -0.06
CA PHE A 164 -0.35 -15.53 -1.13
C PHE A 164 -0.69 -17.01 -1.11
N SER A 165 -1.92 -17.32 -1.50
CA SER A 165 -2.31 -18.71 -1.73
C SER A 165 -1.95 -19.12 -3.15
N TYR A 166 -1.34 -20.27 -3.27
CA TYR A 166 -1.09 -20.92 -4.56
C TYR A 166 -1.13 -22.43 -4.39
N ASN A 167 -1.33 -23.13 -5.49
CA ASN A 167 -1.29 -24.58 -5.56
C ASN A 167 -0.26 -25.01 -6.60
N VAL A 168 0.41 -26.12 -6.34
CA VAL A 168 1.38 -26.72 -7.27
C VAL A 168 0.79 -28.04 -7.77
N THR A 169 0.64 -28.17 -9.09
CA THR A 169 0.15 -29.40 -9.68
C THR A 169 1.21 -30.50 -9.68
N PRO A 170 0.81 -31.77 -9.92
CA PRO A 170 1.79 -32.84 -10.12
C PRO A 170 2.74 -32.65 -11.31
N LEU A 171 2.45 -31.71 -12.19
CA LEU A 171 3.30 -31.32 -13.32
C LEU A 171 4.21 -30.12 -13.00
N GLU A 172 4.24 -29.71 -11.72
CA GLU A 172 4.99 -28.56 -11.22
C GLU A 172 4.49 -27.18 -11.71
N ASP A 173 3.29 -27.15 -12.36
CA ASP A 173 2.67 -25.87 -12.67
C ASP A 173 2.15 -25.21 -11.38
N VAL A 174 2.45 -23.94 -11.21
CA VAL A 174 2.02 -23.13 -10.05
C VAL A 174 0.82 -22.29 -10.43
N TYR A 175 -0.21 -22.36 -9.62
CA TYR A 175 -1.43 -21.57 -9.82
C TYR A 175 -1.76 -20.81 -8.55
N GLY A 176 -1.90 -19.49 -8.69
CA GLY A 176 -2.52 -18.66 -7.66
C GLY A 176 -4.03 -18.92 -7.59
N ASP A 177 -4.66 -18.30 -6.64
CA ASP A 177 -6.11 -18.27 -6.54
C ASP A 177 -6.69 -16.98 -7.13
N ILE A 178 -8.00 -16.97 -7.20
CA ILE A 178 -8.78 -15.79 -7.57
C ILE A 178 -10.00 -15.69 -6.66
N MET A 179 -10.32 -14.47 -6.24
CA MET A 179 -11.52 -14.19 -5.47
C MET A 179 -12.73 -14.03 -6.39
N PHE A 180 -13.85 -14.60 -5.98
CA PHE A 180 -15.15 -14.52 -6.64
C PHE A 180 -16.20 -13.94 -5.72
N ASP A 181 -17.15 -13.22 -6.29
CA ASP A 181 -18.38 -12.81 -5.65
C ASP A 181 -19.52 -12.83 -6.66
N LEU A 182 -20.57 -13.60 -6.35
CA LEU A 182 -21.71 -13.78 -7.25
C LEU A 182 -22.81 -12.74 -7.04
N GLU A 183 -22.76 -12.01 -5.95
CA GLU A 183 -23.78 -11.01 -5.60
C GLU A 183 -23.35 -9.60 -5.94
N ASN A 184 -22.02 -9.34 -5.99
CA ASN A 184 -21.45 -8.01 -6.21
C ASN A 184 -20.49 -7.96 -7.41
N PRO A 185 -20.80 -8.63 -8.55
CA PRO A 185 -19.95 -8.55 -9.73
C PRO A 185 -20.06 -7.17 -10.39
N VAL A 186 -18.97 -6.73 -10.98
CA VAL A 186 -18.99 -5.59 -11.90
C VAL A 186 -19.82 -5.98 -13.14
N PHE A 187 -20.67 -5.10 -13.65
CA PHE A 187 -21.46 -5.33 -14.87
C PHE A 187 -22.48 -6.49 -14.83
N ASN A 188 -23.12 -6.73 -13.69
CA ASN A 188 -24.23 -7.68 -13.57
C ASN A 188 -23.96 -9.12 -14.06
N GLU A 189 -23.47 -9.96 -13.16
CA GLU A 189 -23.54 -11.43 -13.24
C GLU A 189 -22.62 -12.14 -14.23
N THR A 190 -22.02 -11.46 -15.21
CA THR A 190 -21.25 -12.14 -16.24
C THR A 190 -19.83 -12.48 -15.78
N TYR A 191 -19.24 -11.66 -14.92
CA TYR A 191 -17.84 -11.76 -14.50
C TYR A 191 -17.71 -11.71 -12.98
N SER A 192 -18.02 -12.79 -12.31
CA SER A 192 -18.02 -12.90 -10.84
C SER A 192 -16.65 -12.77 -10.17
N TRP A 193 -15.56 -12.73 -10.94
CA TRP A 193 -14.20 -12.43 -10.49
C TRP A 193 -13.82 -10.96 -10.60
N MET A 194 -14.64 -10.15 -11.23
CA MET A 194 -14.52 -8.68 -11.22
C MET A 194 -15.50 -8.16 -10.17
N ILE A 195 -14.98 -7.69 -9.06
CA ILE A 195 -15.76 -7.42 -7.87
C ILE A 195 -15.76 -5.93 -7.58
N GLN A 196 -16.94 -5.38 -7.30
CA GLN A 196 -17.10 -4.09 -6.69
C GLN A 196 -17.18 -4.26 -5.18
N LEU A 197 -16.28 -3.64 -4.44
CA LEU A 197 -16.19 -3.66 -2.98
C LEU A 197 -16.58 -2.30 -2.42
N ASP A 198 -17.20 -2.30 -1.24
CA ASP A 198 -17.59 -1.09 -0.51
C ASP A 198 -17.06 -1.09 0.93
N SER A 199 -17.40 -0.06 1.69
CA SER A 199 -16.89 0.14 3.05
C SER A 199 -17.26 -0.94 4.07
N SER A 200 -18.11 -1.89 3.73
CA SER A 200 -18.41 -3.05 4.58
C SER A 200 -17.32 -4.13 4.52
N THR A 201 -16.43 -4.05 3.52
CA THR A 201 -15.40 -5.06 3.23
C THR A 201 -14.00 -4.67 3.73
N TRP A 202 -13.84 -3.50 4.34
CA TRP A 202 -12.54 -3.04 4.87
C TRP A 202 -12.64 -2.32 6.20
N ASP A 203 -11.52 -2.18 6.90
CA ASP A 203 -11.44 -1.35 8.09
C ASP A 203 -11.50 0.15 7.71
N ALA A 204 -12.67 0.73 7.85
CA ALA A 204 -12.92 2.13 7.53
C ALA A 204 -12.13 3.12 8.42
N ASN A 205 -11.53 2.66 9.53
CA ASN A 205 -10.68 3.49 10.38
C ASN A 205 -9.22 3.50 9.92
N HIS A 206 -8.82 2.54 9.08
CA HIS A 206 -7.45 2.48 8.57
C HIS A 206 -7.19 3.65 7.60
N PRO A 207 -6.06 4.38 7.73
CA PRO A 207 -5.76 5.56 6.91
C PRO A 207 -5.78 5.30 5.40
N ILE A 208 -5.44 4.09 4.96
CA ILE A 208 -5.47 3.65 3.56
C ILE A 208 -6.87 3.80 2.95
N PHE A 209 -7.94 3.65 3.73
CA PHE A 209 -9.32 3.78 3.24
C PHE A 209 -9.93 5.18 3.43
N ARG A 210 -9.12 6.19 3.73
CA ARG A 210 -9.59 7.57 3.86
C ARG A 210 -10.20 8.07 2.56
N ASN A 211 -11.47 8.48 2.60
CA ASN A 211 -12.24 8.96 1.46
C ASN A 211 -12.37 7.94 0.30
N ILE A 212 -12.30 6.65 0.61
CA ILE A 212 -12.63 5.56 -0.31
C ILE A 212 -14.10 5.20 -0.11
N ASN A 213 -14.84 5.13 -1.19
CA ASN A 213 -16.26 4.75 -1.20
C ASN A 213 -16.46 3.40 -1.88
N GLU A 214 -15.76 3.16 -2.98
CA GLU A 214 -15.87 1.93 -3.76
C GLU A 214 -14.54 1.58 -4.42
N ILE A 215 -14.26 0.30 -4.50
CA ILE A 215 -13.07 -0.26 -5.13
C ILE A 215 -13.52 -1.34 -6.11
N TYR A 216 -12.88 -1.37 -7.25
CA TYR A 216 -13.09 -2.39 -8.26
C TYR A 216 -11.83 -3.23 -8.38
N THR A 217 -11.96 -4.53 -8.24
CA THR A 217 -10.78 -5.40 -8.23
C THR A 217 -11.05 -6.75 -8.91
N MET A 218 -9.99 -7.30 -9.44
CA MET A 218 -9.81 -8.72 -9.69
C MET A 218 -8.54 -9.10 -8.94
N THR A 219 -8.63 -10.01 -7.98
CA THR A 219 -7.59 -10.19 -6.99
C THR A 219 -7.36 -11.65 -6.63
N SER A 220 -6.10 -11.97 -6.35
CA SER A 220 -5.75 -13.11 -5.51
C SER A 220 -6.14 -12.88 -4.07
N THR A 221 -6.20 -13.94 -3.30
CA THR A 221 -6.39 -13.82 -1.86
C THR A 221 -5.09 -13.95 -1.10
N LEU A 222 -5.10 -13.33 0.06
CA LEU A 222 -4.02 -13.35 1.03
C LEU A 222 -4.43 -14.23 2.21
N LYS A 223 -3.50 -15.07 2.64
CA LYS A 223 -3.63 -15.83 3.87
C LYS A 223 -2.88 -15.09 4.97
N PRO A 224 -3.56 -14.32 5.80
CA PRO A 224 -2.90 -13.67 6.92
C PRO A 224 -2.48 -14.74 7.93
N ILE A 225 -1.23 -14.66 8.37
CA ILE A 225 -0.72 -15.46 9.48
C ILE A 225 -1.15 -14.80 10.79
N ASP A 226 -1.17 -13.49 10.81
CA ASP A 226 -1.81 -12.66 11.82
C ASP A 226 -3.07 -12.02 11.23
N LEU A 227 -4.25 -12.34 11.78
CA LEU A 227 -5.53 -11.79 11.34
C LEU A 227 -5.59 -10.27 11.47
N ALA A 228 -4.85 -9.68 12.39
CA ALA A 228 -4.79 -8.22 12.57
C ALA A 228 -4.15 -7.50 11.38
N SER A 229 -3.38 -8.20 10.54
CA SER A 229 -2.77 -7.62 9.35
C SER A 229 -3.75 -7.46 8.18
N SER A 230 -4.86 -8.20 8.16
CA SER A 230 -5.89 -8.09 7.12
C SER A 230 -6.72 -6.84 7.35
N ILE A 231 -6.64 -5.89 6.43
CA ILE A 231 -7.40 -4.63 6.50
C ILE A 231 -8.53 -4.54 5.47
N ALA A 232 -8.56 -5.45 4.50
CA ALA A 232 -9.66 -5.60 3.55
C ALA A 232 -9.88 -7.06 3.16
N THR A 233 -11.14 -7.40 2.97
CA THR A 233 -11.62 -8.74 2.64
C THR A 233 -12.65 -8.68 1.51
N GLY A 234 -13.14 -9.82 1.05
CA GLY A 234 -14.37 -9.89 0.29
C GLY A 234 -15.59 -9.70 1.17
N TYR A 235 -16.78 -9.81 0.58
CA TYR A 235 -18.05 -9.91 1.30
C TYR A 235 -18.20 -11.28 1.98
N GLU A 236 -19.23 -11.43 2.80
CA GLU A 236 -19.54 -12.69 3.48
C GLU A 236 -19.72 -13.88 2.52
N ASN A 237 -20.24 -13.59 1.32
CA ASN A 237 -20.48 -14.60 0.28
C ASN A 237 -19.32 -14.71 -0.72
N SER A 238 -18.27 -13.90 -0.58
CA SER A 238 -17.09 -14.01 -1.41
C SER A 238 -16.32 -15.28 -1.05
N PHE A 239 -15.75 -15.90 -2.04
CA PHE A 239 -14.92 -17.09 -1.88
C PHE A 239 -13.71 -17.04 -2.83
N ALA A 240 -12.72 -17.86 -2.54
CA ALA A 240 -11.53 -17.97 -3.37
C ALA A 240 -11.42 -19.38 -3.96
N GLN A 241 -10.90 -19.46 -5.17
CA GLN A 241 -10.68 -20.71 -5.86
C GLN A 241 -9.34 -20.71 -6.57
N PHE A 242 -8.65 -21.86 -6.51
CA PHE A 242 -7.47 -22.07 -7.34
C PHE A 242 -7.87 -22.37 -8.79
N LYS A 243 -7.02 -21.96 -9.71
CA LYS A 243 -7.02 -22.51 -11.07
C LYS A 243 -6.64 -23.98 -10.98
N VAL A 244 -7.64 -24.88 -11.03
CA VAL A 244 -7.47 -26.28 -10.62
C VAL A 244 -6.86 -27.17 -11.67
N SER A 245 -6.78 -26.88 -12.84
CA SER A 245 -5.99 -27.46 -13.92
C SER A 245 -6.50 -27.01 -15.27
N TYR A 246 -5.64 -27.02 -16.24
CA TYR A 246 -5.96 -26.81 -17.65
C TYR A 246 -7.10 -27.72 -18.15
N THR A 247 -7.20 -28.93 -17.65
CA THR A 247 -8.25 -29.91 -18.06
C THR A 247 -9.61 -29.65 -17.40
N THR A 248 -9.64 -29.10 -16.22
CA THR A 248 -10.91 -28.78 -15.53
C THR A 248 -11.50 -27.47 -16.03
N TRP A 249 -10.63 -26.52 -16.38
CA TRP A 249 -11.02 -25.21 -16.90
C TRP A 249 -10.94 -25.11 -18.43
N GLY A 250 -10.20 -26.00 -19.06
CA GLY A 250 -9.89 -25.98 -20.49
C GLY A 250 -11.09 -26.15 -21.44
N ASN A 251 -12.22 -26.62 -20.94
CA ASN A 251 -13.47 -26.76 -21.71
C ASN A 251 -14.58 -25.82 -21.25
N THR A 252 -14.35 -25.04 -20.21
CA THR A 252 -15.32 -24.11 -19.68
C THR A 252 -14.72 -22.70 -19.74
N SER A 253 -15.23 -21.87 -20.63
CA SER A 253 -14.96 -20.43 -20.52
C SER A 253 -15.48 -19.94 -19.16
N PHE A 254 -14.75 -19.08 -18.48
CA PHE A 254 -15.12 -18.46 -17.19
C PHE A 254 -16.60 -18.03 -17.15
N PRO A 255 -17.17 -17.40 -18.21
CA PRO A 255 -18.57 -16.98 -18.21
C PRO A 255 -19.59 -18.10 -18.08
N ASN A 256 -19.19 -19.36 -18.26
CA ASN A 256 -20.09 -20.52 -18.26
C ASN A 256 -19.96 -21.38 -17.00
N MET A 257 -19.11 -21.01 -16.04
CA MET A 257 -19.04 -21.72 -14.77
C MET A 257 -20.27 -21.41 -13.94
N THR A 258 -20.84 -22.44 -13.34
CA THR A 258 -21.98 -22.31 -12.45
C THR A 258 -21.50 -22.13 -11.01
N LEU A 259 -22.37 -21.58 -10.14
CA LEU A 259 -22.08 -21.51 -8.71
C LEU A 259 -21.67 -22.89 -8.14
N ALA A 260 -22.32 -23.96 -8.58
CA ALA A 260 -22.00 -25.30 -8.12
C ALA A 260 -20.58 -25.76 -8.52
N ASP A 261 -20.05 -25.27 -9.63
CA ASP A 261 -18.68 -25.58 -10.03
C ASP A 261 -17.66 -24.93 -9.08
N PHE A 262 -17.98 -23.74 -8.59
CA PHE A 262 -17.12 -23.02 -7.63
C PHE A 262 -17.28 -23.54 -6.20
N GLU A 263 -18.49 -23.91 -5.77
CA GLU A 263 -18.75 -24.40 -4.41
C GLU A 263 -17.98 -25.70 -4.07
N GLN A 264 -17.63 -26.50 -5.07
CA GLN A 264 -16.90 -27.76 -4.86
C GLN A 264 -15.44 -27.55 -4.49
N ASP A 265 -14.85 -26.43 -4.91
CA ASP A 265 -13.41 -26.18 -4.80
C ASP A 265 -13.08 -24.93 -3.98
N GLN A 266 -14.03 -24.46 -3.16
CA GLN A 266 -13.80 -23.33 -2.24
C GLN A 266 -12.59 -23.61 -1.35
N LEU A 267 -11.74 -22.59 -1.19
CA LEU A 267 -10.62 -22.68 -0.28
C LEU A 267 -11.11 -22.72 1.16
N SER A 268 -10.63 -23.71 1.90
CA SER A 268 -11.04 -23.92 3.30
C SER A 268 -10.75 -22.73 4.22
N TYR A 269 -9.78 -21.88 3.87
CA TYR A 269 -9.45 -20.71 4.67
C TYR A 269 -10.40 -19.52 4.44
N SER A 270 -11.19 -19.50 3.37
CA SER A 270 -12.24 -18.49 3.19
C SER A 270 -13.28 -18.54 4.32
N ALA A 271 -13.36 -19.67 5.01
CA ALA A 271 -14.24 -19.90 6.16
C ALA A 271 -13.52 -19.87 7.53
N ILE A 272 -12.20 -19.62 7.59
CA ILE A 272 -11.44 -19.66 8.84
C ILE A 272 -11.89 -18.52 9.76
N ASN A 273 -12.46 -18.89 10.93
CA ASN A 273 -12.85 -17.97 12.01
C ASN A 273 -13.76 -16.82 11.59
N GLY A 274 -14.58 -16.99 10.57
CA GLY A 274 -15.41 -15.92 10.03
C GLY A 274 -14.59 -14.83 9.29
N THR A 275 -13.37 -15.15 8.90
CA THR A 275 -12.54 -14.27 8.09
C THR A 275 -12.83 -14.57 6.64
N TYR A 276 -13.35 -13.60 5.93
CA TYR A 276 -13.59 -13.67 4.50
C TYR A 276 -12.28 -13.65 3.73
N PRO A 277 -12.24 -13.99 2.43
CA PRO A 277 -11.02 -13.91 1.68
C PRO A 277 -10.39 -12.52 1.78
N SER A 278 -9.22 -12.42 2.40
CA SER A 278 -8.46 -11.18 2.49
C SER A 278 -7.78 -10.90 1.15
N TRP A 279 -7.70 -9.63 0.74
CA TRP A 279 -7.01 -9.23 -0.47
C TRP A 279 -6.02 -8.08 -0.26
N LEU A 280 -6.12 -7.40 0.88
CA LEU A 280 -5.19 -6.33 1.24
C LEU A 280 -4.79 -6.47 2.70
N SER A 281 -3.50 -6.47 2.96
CA SER A 281 -2.90 -6.49 4.29
C SER A 281 -2.00 -5.29 4.46
N ALA A 282 -2.03 -4.68 5.64
CA ALA A 282 -1.13 -3.60 6.04
C ALA A 282 -0.74 -3.77 7.50
N PHE A 283 0.54 -3.69 7.81
CA PHE A 283 1.05 -3.90 9.16
C PHE A 283 2.39 -3.20 9.38
N GLU A 284 2.69 -2.96 10.64
CA GLU A 284 4.01 -2.50 11.07
C GLU A 284 4.97 -3.69 11.21
N PHE A 285 6.19 -3.53 10.73
CA PHE A 285 7.26 -4.53 10.79
C PHE A 285 8.52 -3.88 11.36
N GLY A 286 8.67 -3.96 12.67
CA GLY A 286 9.67 -3.16 13.38
C GLY A 286 9.35 -1.66 13.31
N GLU A 287 10.25 -0.90 12.72
CA GLU A 287 10.06 0.54 12.45
C GLU A 287 9.51 0.79 11.03
N SER A 288 9.38 -0.27 10.23
CA SER A 288 8.92 -0.24 8.84
C SER A 288 7.43 -0.47 8.74
N ARG A 289 6.86 -0.13 7.60
CA ARG A 289 5.48 -0.45 7.23
C ARG A 289 5.45 -1.29 5.97
N ILE A 290 4.61 -2.30 5.97
CA ILE A 290 4.46 -3.20 4.84
C ILE A 290 3.00 -3.25 4.41
N VAL A 291 2.76 -3.12 3.10
CA VAL A 291 1.47 -3.36 2.47
C VAL A 291 1.62 -4.48 1.45
N ILE A 292 0.71 -5.43 1.49
CA ILE A 292 0.63 -6.54 0.53
C ILE A 292 -0.76 -6.55 -0.08
N SER A 293 -0.82 -6.46 -1.42
CA SER A 293 -2.06 -6.46 -2.20
C SER A 293 -2.18 -7.70 -3.07
N GLY A 294 -3.37 -8.29 -3.14
CA GLY A 294 -3.68 -9.40 -4.02
C GLY A 294 -3.83 -9.00 -5.50
N SER A 295 -3.80 -7.71 -5.80
CA SER A 295 -3.99 -7.21 -7.16
C SER A 295 -3.05 -6.04 -7.47
N THR A 296 -2.19 -6.21 -8.47
CA THR A 296 -1.53 -5.11 -9.16
C THR A 296 -2.44 -4.52 -10.22
N LEU A 297 -3.22 -5.39 -10.87
CA LEU A 297 -4.07 -5.07 -12.01
C LEU A 297 -4.98 -3.86 -11.76
N MET A 298 -5.58 -3.77 -10.58
CA MET A 298 -6.50 -2.67 -10.24
C MET A 298 -5.88 -1.27 -10.31
N PHE A 299 -4.56 -1.18 -10.36
CA PHE A 299 -3.81 0.09 -10.43
C PHE A 299 -3.30 0.39 -11.84
N THR A 300 -3.51 -0.53 -12.80
CA THR A 300 -2.95 -0.43 -14.15
C THR A 300 -3.80 0.39 -15.11
N GLY A 301 -3.18 0.80 -16.21
CA GLY A 301 -3.89 1.40 -17.35
C GLY A 301 -4.62 0.41 -18.24
N ARG A 302 -4.63 -0.86 -17.89
CA ARG A 302 -5.31 -1.89 -18.66
C ARG A 302 -6.81 -1.68 -18.69
N ASN A 303 -7.40 -1.95 -19.84
CA ASN A 303 -8.87 -1.97 -19.99
C ASN A 303 -9.46 -3.14 -19.19
N LEU A 304 -10.70 -2.98 -18.77
CA LEU A 304 -11.45 -4.03 -18.08
C LEU A 304 -11.72 -5.26 -18.95
N ASP A 305 -11.35 -5.23 -20.22
CA ASP A 305 -11.61 -6.29 -21.23
C ASP A 305 -13.09 -6.70 -21.32
N HIS A 306 -13.97 -5.81 -20.92
CA HIS A 306 -15.39 -5.96 -21.17
C HIS A 306 -15.69 -5.51 -22.60
N PRO A 307 -16.42 -6.31 -23.39
CA PRO A 307 -16.63 -6.06 -24.85
C PRO A 307 -17.22 -4.69 -25.20
N ASP A 308 -17.85 -4.03 -24.24
CA ASP A 308 -18.59 -2.78 -24.48
C ASP A 308 -17.95 -1.56 -23.77
N THR A 309 -16.71 -1.65 -23.28
CA THR A 309 -16.09 -0.55 -22.55
C THR A 309 -14.58 -0.41 -22.78
N ASP A 310 -14.15 0.85 -22.94
CA ASP A 310 -12.74 1.25 -22.93
C ASP A 310 -12.28 1.71 -21.52
N LEU A 311 -13.03 1.36 -20.48
CA LEU A 311 -12.71 1.76 -19.12
C LEU A 311 -11.42 1.04 -18.65
N LYS A 312 -10.51 1.81 -18.08
CA LYS A 312 -9.27 1.31 -17.50
C LYS A 312 -9.45 1.05 -16.01
N TRP A 313 -8.81 0.00 -15.49
CA TRP A 313 -8.82 -0.33 -14.06
C TRP A 313 -8.44 0.85 -13.16
N PHE A 314 -7.46 1.64 -13.57
CA PHE A 314 -7.02 2.84 -12.87
C PHE A 314 -8.14 3.84 -12.59
N TYR A 315 -9.11 3.97 -13.52
CA TYR A 315 -10.22 4.93 -13.42
C TYR A 315 -11.46 4.36 -12.72
N MET A 316 -11.44 3.09 -12.34
CA MET A 316 -12.59 2.48 -11.68
C MET A 316 -12.67 2.91 -10.22
N GLY A 317 -13.83 3.41 -9.82
CA GLY A 317 -14.10 3.86 -8.47
C GLY A 317 -13.01 4.73 -7.88
N ASP A 318 -12.53 4.35 -6.72
CA ASP A 318 -11.46 5.03 -6.00
C ASP A 318 -10.09 4.30 -6.10
N ASN A 319 -9.87 3.43 -7.10
CA ASN A 319 -8.64 2.63 -7.23
C ASN A 319 -7.36 3.48 -7.22
N SER A 320 -7.32 4.56 -8.00
CA SER A 320 -6.17 5.46 -8.03
C SER A 320 -5.94 6.17 -6.69
N ARG A 321 -7.02 6.52 -5.99
CA ARG A 321 -6.94 7.12 -4.65
C ARG A 321 -6.44 6.11 -3.63
N LEU A 322 -6.87 4.85 -3.72
CA LEU A 322 -6.38 3.78 -2.86
C LEU A 322 -4.87 3.65 -2.96
N PHE A 323 -4.32 3.65 -4.19
CA PHE A 323 -2.88 3.60 -4.39
C PHE A 323 -2.16 4.77 -3.72
N MET A 324 -2.66 5.99 -3.91
CA MET A 324 -2.07 7.18 -3.28
C MET A 324 -2.16 7.15 -1.75
N ASN A 325 -3.27 6.65 -1.21
CA ASN A 325 -3.41 6.47 0.23
C ASN A 325 -2.45 5.39 0.78
N ILE A 326 -2.16 4.33 0.02
CA ILE A 326 -1.12 3.35 0.36
C ILE A 326 0.24 4.05 0.42
N MET A 327 0.60 4.83 -0.59
CA MET A 327 1.86 5.59 -0.59
C MET A 327 1.92 6.58 0.58
N ASP A 328 0.84 7.31 0.85
CA ASP A 328 0.76 8.24 1.99
C ASP A 328 0.97 7.49 3.33
N TRP A 329 0.37 6.32 3.52
CA TRP A 329 0.51 5.55 4.75
C TRP A 329 1.92 4.97 4.92
N LEU A 330 2.50 4.41 3.86
CA LEU A 330 3.88 3.90 3.87
C LEU A 330 4.90 5.01 4.14
N SER A 331 4.59 6.23 3.72
CA SER A 331 5.45 7.41 3.84
C SER A 331 5.27 8.21 5.13
N GLU A 332 4.30 7.86 5.98
CA GLU A 332 3.90 8.71 7.11
C GLU A 332 5.05 9.00 8.08
N ASN A 333 5.93 8.03 8.31
CA ASN A 333 7.08 8.19 9.20
C ASN A 333 8.09 9.23 8.67
N PHE A 334 8.18 9.41 7.35
CA PHE A 334 9.09 10.34 6.69
C PHE A 334 8.47 11.74 6.51
N LEU A 335 7.14 11.80 6.35
CA LEU A 335 6.40 13.05 6.16
C LEU A 335 6.07 13.76 7.48
N THR A 336 6.00 13.02 8.57
CA THR A 336 5.84 13.64 9.89
C THR A 336 7.21 14.14 10.35
N PRO A 337 7.35 15.46 10.65
CA PRO A 337 8.55 15.91 11.28
C PRO A 337 8.76 15.06 12.54
N PRO A 338 10.01 14.60 12.82
CA PRO A 338 10.30 13.84 14.03
C PRO A 338 9.66 14.61 15.16
N SER A 339 8.74 13.98 15.88
CA SER A 339 7.82 14.59 16.85
C SER A 339 8.62 15.57 17.68
N ALA A 340 8.45 16.83 17.32
CA ALA A 340 9.39 17.84 17.74
C ALA A 340 9.52 17.73 19.23
N ILE A 341 10.70 17.44 19.70
CA ILE A 341 11.18 17.77 21.04
C ILE A 341 11.12 19.31 21.19
N ILE A 342 10.24 19.95 20.44
CA ILE A 342 9.86 21.36 20.59
C ILE A 342 9.29 21.64 21.98
N PRO A 343 8.63 20.72 22.64
CA PRO A 343 7.85 21.20 23.76
C PRO A 343 8.64 21.33 25.04
N LEU A 344 9.62 20.50 25.31
CA LEU A 344 10.29 20.60 26.61
C LEU A 344 11.19 21.84 26.73
N ALA A 345 11.88 22.19 25.66
CA ALA A 345 12.71 23.41 25.65
C ALA A 345 11.86 24.68 25.62
N ILE A 346 10.79 24.69 24.82
CA ILE A 346 9.86 25.85 24.76
C ILE A 346 9.00 25.91 26.03
N LEU A 347 8.48 24.80 26.51
CA LEU A 347 7.72 24.76 27.76
C LEU A 347 8.60 25.18 28.95
N SER A 348 9.85 24.72 29.01
CA SER A 348 10.79 25.13 30.04
C SER A 348 11.14 26.63 29.95
N THR A 349 11.29 27.15 28.74
CA THR A 349 11.55 28.58 28.54
C THR A 349 10.34 29.44 28.92
N ILE A 350 9.12 29.00 28.58
CA ILE A 350 7.88 29.68 28.97
C ILE A 350 7.69 29.64 30.51
N VAL A 351 7.90 28.50 31.14
CA VAL A 351 7.79 28.36 32.60
C VAL A 351 8.84 29.23 33.31
N LEU A 352 10.08 29.28 32.79
CA LEU A 352 11.14 30.15 33.33
C LEU A 352 10.79 31.63 33.17
N ALA A 353 10.29 32.03 32.00
CA ALA A 353 9.89 33.43 31.74
C ALA A 353 8.71 33.83 32.63
N VAL A 354 7.70 33.00 32.78
CA VAL A 354 6.57 33.23 33.70
C VAL A 354 7.04 33.29 35.14
N GLY A 355 7.94 32.40 35.56
CA GLY A 355 8.55 32.40 36.90
C GLY A 355 9.35 33.68 37.20
N VAL A 356 10.14 34.15 36.24
CA VAL A 356 10.89 35.41 36.37
C VAL A 356 9.94 36.63 36.47
N VAL A 357 8.90 36.66 35.64
CA VAL A 357 7.89 37.71 35.68
C VAL A 357 7.18 37.71 37.03
N PHE A 358 6.78 36.55 37.53
CA PHE A 358 6.12 36.42 38.83
C PHE A 358 7.04 36.84 40.01
N TYR A 359 8.31 36.43 39.95
CA TYR A 359 9.32 36.82 40.94
C TYR A 359 9.54 38.35 40.96
N LEU A 360 9.63 38.97 39.79
CA LEU A 360 9.77 40.42 39.67
C LEU A 360 8.55 41.18 40.19
N PHE A 361 7.34 40.64 39.92
CA PHE A 361 6.10 41.21 40.49
C PHE A 361 6.03 41.10 42.01
N LYS A 362 6.53 40.03 42.60
CA LYS A 362 6.54 39.81 44.04
C LYS A 362 7.56 40.73 44.74
N LYS A 363 8.69 41.02 44.08
CA LYS A 363 9.74 41.88 44.64
C LYS A 363 9.44 43.40 44.52
N LEU A 364 8.52 43.76 43.62
CA LEU A 364 8.09 45.15 43.39
C LEU A 364 6.84 45.53 44.17
N ARG A 365 6.25 44.60 44.92
CA ARG A 365 5.22 44.79 45.93
C ARG A 365 5.86 44.93 47.31
#